data_378fb28f411fb383a008a351e0f5a2cb
#
_entry.id   378fb28f411fb383a008a351e0f5a2cb
#
_cell.length_a   1.000
_cell.length_b   1.000
_cell.length_c   1.000
_cell.angle_alpha   90.00
_cell.angle_beta   90.00
_cell.angle_gamma   90.00
#
_symmetry.space_group_name_H-M   'P 1'
#
loop_
_entity.id
_entity.type
_entity.pdbx_description
1 polymer ?
#
loop_
_entity_poly.entity_id
_entity_poly.type
_entity_poly.pdbx_seq_one_letter_code
_entity_poly.pdbx_strand_id
1 'polypeptide(L)'
;AQNGGFVVVGLYDESSRDRQGDLIAHCDHYFKSMDDMLRSMAPDRSRLVPVLTIAGSDSSGGAGVQADLKTMQANGVFGMSAITALTAQNTTGVTAIMNVTPDVLGAQIDAVFTDIRPKAVKIGMVSVPELIDVIADRLARYNAENVVLDPVMVATSGAKLISDDAVEVMTGKLFPLAKLITPNIPETEALTGISVKSVADMENAARCIYGKYGCAVLVKGGHSINDANDMLFDGENITWFSGERIDNPNTHGTGCTLSSAIASNLAKEYDVSDSVRMAKQYISGALAAMLDLGSGSGPLNHGFDIRSRYML
;
A
#
# COMPACT_ATOMS: atom_id res chain seq x y z
N ALA A 1 -1.24 -9.82 40.36
CA ALA A 1 -1.23 -9.55 38.91
C ALA A 1 -1.95 -10.66 38.10
N GLN A 2 -1.75 -11.96 38.48
CA GLN A 2 -2.36 -13.10 37.77
C GLN A 2 -3.90 -13.13 37.80
N ASN A 3 -4.57 -12.44 38.68
CA ASN A 3 -6.04 -12.43 38.79
C ASN A 3 -6.71 -11.32 37.93
N GLY A 4 -5.96 -10.52 37.20
CA GLY A 4 -6.46 -9.37 36.45
C GLY A 4 -6.37 -9.49 34.93
N GLY A 5 -6.00 -10.64 34.38
CA GLY A 5 -5.82 -10.81 32.93
C GLY A 5 -4.58 -10.12 32.33
N PHE A 6 -3.62 -9.78 33.18
CA PHE A 6 -2.34 -9.19 32.74
C PHE A 6 -1.28 -10.26 32.51
N VAL A 7 -0.49 -10.10 31.45
CA VAL A 7 0.73 -10.88 31.20
C VAL A 7 1.83 -10.35 32.12
N VAL A 8 2.40 -11.23 32.96
CA VAL A 8 3.47 -10.89 33.88
C VAL A 8 4.81 -11.24 33.23
N VAL A 9 5.65 -10.21 33.03
CA VAL A 9 6.98 -10.37 32.45
C VAL A 9 8.04 -10.22 33.54
N GLY A 10 8.86 -11.25 33.73
CA GLY A 10 10.04 -11.22 34.61
C GLY A 10 11.30 -10.89 33.83
N LEU A 11 12.10 -9.94 34.34
CA LEU A 11 13.40 -9.62 33.77
C LEU A 11 14.47 -9.90 34.83
N TYR A 12 15.56 -10.56 34.44
CA TYR A 12 16.69 -10.81 35.33
C TYR A 12 17.36 -9.50 35.75
N ASP A 13 17.60 -9.38 37.04
CA ASP A 13 18.41 -8.35 37.67
C ASP A 13 19.38 -9.03 38.65
N GLU A 14 20.63 -8.61 38.67
CA GLU A 14 21.67 -9.22 39.49
C GLU A 14 21.37 -9.09 41.00
N SER A 15 20.64 -8.05 41.39
CA SER A 15 20.17 -7.84 42.78
C SER A 15 19.09 -8.84 43.19
N SER A 16 18.43 -9.51 42.23
CA SER A 16 17.39 -10.52 42.48
C SER A 16 17.88 -11.96 42.26
N ARG A 17 19.19 -12.18 42.18
CA ARG A 17 19.83 -13.47 41.86
C ARG A 17 19.34 -14.60 42.76
N ASP A 18 19.21 -14.34 44.05
CA ASP A 18 18.80 -15.33 45.05
C ASP A 18 17.29 -15.69 44.96
N ARG A 19 16.51 -14.90 44.29
CA ARG A 19 15.06 -15.10 44.08
C ARG A 19 14.67 -15.43 42.65
N GLN A 20 15.64 -15.78 41.81
CA GLN A 20 15.41 -16.08 40.41
C GLN A 20 14.39 -17.23 40.20
N GLY A 21 14.44 -18.26 41.06
CA GLY A 21 13.47 -19.36 41.02
C GLY A 21 12.04 -18.91 41.28
N ASP A 22 11.86 -18.00 42.22
CA ASP A 22 10.53 -17.45 42.55
C ASP A 22 10.00 -16.57 41.44
N LEU A 23 10.87 -15.80 40.78
CA LEU A 23 10.49 -14.98 39.60
C LEU A 23 10.04 -15.83 38.44
N ILE A 24 10.79 -16.88 38.10
CA ILE A 24 10.44 -17.82 37.02
C ILE A 24 9.10 -18.51 37.32
N ALA A 25 8.83 -18.88 38.55
CA ALA A 25 7.62 -19.57 38.95
C ALA A 25 6.37 -18.68 38.94
N HIS A 26 6.51 -17.34 38.96
CA HIS A 26 5.40 -16.40 39.10
C HIS A 26 5.21 -15.44 37.91
N CYS A 27 5.96 -15.61 36.83
CA CYS A 27 5.76 -14.84 35.61
C CYS A 27 5.38 -15.74 34.40
N ASP A 28 4.62 -15.18 33.48
CA ASP A 28 4.25 -15.86 32.24
C ASP A 28 5.42 -15.93 31.26
N HIS A 29 6.29 -14.90 31.28
CA HIS A 29 7.53 -14.84 30.51
C HIS A 29 8.69 -14.37 31.36
N TYR A 30 9.83 -15.06 31.27
CA TYR A 30 11.06 -14.68 31.97
C TYR A 30 12.21 -14.52 30.97
N PHE A 31 12.88 -13.37 31.05
CA PHE A 31 14.02 -13.03 30.19
C PHE A 31 15.29 -12.77 31.00
N LYS A 32 16.41 -13.30 30.51
CA LYS A 32 17.71 -13.15 31.16
C LYS A 32 18.32 -11.77 30.98
N SER A 33 17.85 -11.00 30.02
CA SER A 33 18.29 -9.63 29.77
C SER A 33 17.21 -8.85 29.03
N MET A 34 17.31 -7.52 29.04
CA MET A 34 16.49 -6.64 28.20
C MET A 34 16.65 -6.97 26.70
N ASP A 35 17.86 -7.33 26.29
CA ASP A 35 18.14 -7.76 24.91
C ASP A 35 17.39 -9.05 24.53
N ASP A 36 17.32 -10.02 25.43
CA ASP A 36 16.55 -11.25 25.20
C ASP A 36 15.06 -10.95 25.10
N MET A 37 14.54 -10.07 25.96
CA MET A 37 13.16 -9.61 25.90
C MET A 37 12.87 -8.91 24.56
N LEU A 38 13.69 -7.95 24.19
CA LEU A 38 13.54 -7.23 22.90
C LEU A 38 13.64 -8.16 21.69
N ARG A 39 14.53 -9.17 21.73
CA ARG A 39 14.65 -10.17 20.65
C ARG A 39 13.41 -11.07 20.58
N SER A 40 12.84 -11.46 21.71
CA SER A 40 11.64 -12.30 21.74
C SER A 40 10.39 -11.53 21.31
N MET A 41 10.36 -10.22 21.53
CA MET A 41 9.28 -9.33 21.08
C MET A 41 9.50 -8.84 19.63
N ALA A 42 10.70 -9.06 19.07
CA ALA A 42 10.94 -8.76 17.66
C ALA A 42 10.05 -9.67 16.80
N PRO A 43 9.35 -9.12 15.80
CA PRO A 43 8.56 -9.95 14.90
C PRO A 43 9.45 -11.03 14.26
N ASP A 44 8.93 -12.25 14.17
CA ASP A 44 9.62 -13.36 13.52
C ASP A 44 9.88 -13.01 12.05
N ARG A 45 11.06 -12.47 11.78
CA ARG A 45 11.47 -12.04 10.44
C ARG A 45 11.74 -13.23 9.49
N SER A 46 11.68 -14.46 9.98
CA SER A 46 11.77 -15.65 9.14
C SER A 46 10.48 -15.93 8.36
N ARG A 47 9.37 -15.29 8.73
CA ARG A 47 8.04 -15.49 8.15
C ARG A 47 7.42 -14.19 7.67
N LEU A 48 8.08 -13.55 6.69
CA LEU A 48 7.48 -12.39 6.02
C LEU A 48 6.29 -12.83 5.16
N VAL A 49 5.18 -12.10 5.28
CA VAL A 49 3.99 -12.34 4.46
C VAL A 49 4.24 -11.86 3.03
N PRO A 50 4.01 -12.68 1.99
CA PRO A 50 4.25 -12.29 0.60
C PRO A 50 3.15 -11.39 0.04
N VAL A 51 3.54 -10.32 -0.66
CA VAL A 51 2.67 -9.36 -1.34
C VAL A 51 3.19 -9.12 -2.75
N LEU A 52 2.30 -9.15 -3.74
CA LEU A 52 2.65 -8.90 -5.13
C LEU A 52 2.25 -7.48 -5.53
N THR A 53 3.14 -6.74 -6.18
CA THR A 53 2.76 -5.56 -6.97
C THR A 53 2.74 -5.89 -8.45
N ILE A 54 1.71 -5.40 -9.16
CA ILE A 54 1.58 -5.46 -10.62
C ILE A 54 1.50 -4.02 -11.11
N ALA A 55 2.59 -3.49 -11.66
CA ALA A 55 2.68 -2.09 -12.07
C ALA A 55 3.83 -1.84 -13.03
N GLY A 56 3.88 -0.66 -13.62
CA GLY A 56 5.04 -0.18 -14.36
C GLY A 56 6.23 0.12 -13.45
N SER A 57 7.43 0.11 -14.03
CA SER A 57 8.64 0.51 -13.33
C SER A 57 8.85 2.03 -13.41
N ASP A 58 9.53 2.60 -12.41
CA ASP A 58 10.07 3.96 -12.43
C ASP A 58 11.58 3.87 -12.18
N SER A 59 12.40 4.14 -13.20
CA SER A 59 13.86 4.01 -13.11
C SER A 59 14.48 4.92 -12.07
N SER A 60 13.84 6.04 -11.70
CA SER A 60 14.28 6.92 -10.60
C SER A 60 13.94 6.38 -9.21
N GLY A 61 13.04 5.39 -9.14
CA GLY A 61 12.71 4.70 -7.90
C GLY A 61 11.71 5.44 -7.01
N GLY A 62 11.07 6.51 -7.50
CA GLY A 62 10.12 7.32 -6.74
C GLY A 62 8.68 6.82 -6.78
N ALA A 63 8.32 6.09 -7.84
CA ALA A 63 6.99 5.53 -8.04
C ALA A 63 7.06 4.08 -8.57
N GLY A 64 5.94 3.55 -9.08
CA GLY A 64 5.88 2.24 -9.70
C GLY A 64 6.31 1.10 -8.77
N VAL A 65 6.73 -0.01 -9.35
CA VAL A 65 7.17 -1.20 -8.59
C VAL A 65 8.29 -0.89 -7.61
N GLN A 66 9.14 0.09 -7.88
CA GLN A 66 10.25 0.45 -7.00
C GLN A 66 9.76 1.11 -5.70
N ALA A 67 8.81 2.05 -5.78
CA ALA A 67 8.17 2.61 -4.60
C ALA A 67 7.36 1.57 -3.86
N ASP A 68 6.65 0.71 -4.58
CA ASP A 68 5.85 -0.38 -4.01
C ASP A 68 6.73 -1.34 -3.19
N LEU A 69 7.83 -1.84 -3.76
CA LEU A 69 8.74 -2.77 -3.07
C LEU A 69 9.41 -2.14 -1.84
N LYS A 70 9.83 -0.86 -1.94
CA LYS A 70 10.38 -0.10 -0.79
C LYS A 70 9.33 0.03 0.32
N THR A 71 8.09 0.38 -0.05
CA THR A 71 6.96 0.49 0.88
C THR A 71 6.65 -0.84 1.54
N MET A 72 6.56 -1.92 0.76
CA MET A 72 6.31 -3.28 1.26
C MET A 72 7.40 -3.71 2.24
N GLN A 73 8.67 -3.49 1.90
CA GLN A 73 9.80 -3.79 2.78
C GLN A 73 9.73 -3.00 4.09
N ALA A 74 9.42 -1.69 4.02
CA ALA A 74 9.28 -0.84 5.20
C ALA A 74 8.09 -1.24 6.09
N ASN A 75 7.02 -1.77 5.47
CA ASN A 75 5.84 -2.29 6.18
C ASN A 75 5.99 -3.75 6.63
N GLY A 76 7.18 -4.35 6.53
CA GLY A 76 7.50 -5.67 7.09
C GLY A 76 6.90 -6.85 6.34
N VAL A 77 6.68 -6.75 5.04
CA VAL A 77 6.21 -7.84 4.18
C VAL A 77 7.24 -8.18 3.09
N PHE A 78 7.13 -9.37 2.50
CA PHE A 78 7.97 -9.78 1.38
C PHE A 78 7.35 -9.30 0.07
N GLY A 79 7.90 -8.22 -0.50
CA GLY A 79 7.43 -7.63 -1.76
C GLY A 79 7.95 -8.39 -2.97
N MET A 80 7.01 -8.76 -3.86
CA MET A 80 7.28 -9.34 -5.18
C MET A 80 6.70 -8.44 -6.26
N SER A 81 7.15 -8.58 -7.52
CA SER A 81 6.66 -7.72 -8.61
C SER A 81 6.42 -8.47 -9.90
N ALA A 82 5.34 -8.08 -10.61
CA ALA A 82 5.11 -8.34 -12.02
C ALA A 82 5.08 -7.00 -12.76
N ILE A 83 6.00 -6.80 -13.70
CA ILE A 83 6.21 -5.51 -14.35
C ILE A 83 5.34 -5.42 -15.60
N THR A 84 4.54 -4.34 -15.72
CA THR A 84 3.67 -4.07 -16.86
C THR A 84 4.36 -3.25 -17.94
N ALA A 85 5.26 -2.35 -17.56
CA ALA A 85 6.03 -1.51 -18.46
C ALA A 85 7.37 -1.10 -17.83
N LEU A 86 8.38 -0.95 -18.66
CA LEU A 86 9.63 -0.30 -18.30
C LEU A 86 9.58 1.17 -18.72
N THR A 87 9.99 2.09 -17.87
CA THR A 87 10.09 3.51 -18.19
C THR A 87 11.52 4.01 -18.09
N ALA A 88 11.90 4.92 -18.95
CA ALA A 88 13.04 5.81 -18.73
C ALA A 88 12.47 7.08 -18.08
N GLN A 89 12.50 7.13 -16.76
CA GLN A 89 11.83 8.13 -15.95
C GLN A 89 12.76 8.69 -14.89
N ASN A 90 12.58 9.99 -14.60
CA ASN A 90 13.21 10.67 -13.48
C ASN A 90 12.24 11.69 -12.86
N THR A 91 12.70 12.51 -11.92
CA THR A 91 11.86 13.49 -11.21
C THR A 91 11.28 14.59 -12.12
N THR A 92 11.83 14.77 -13.33
CA THR A 92 11.38 15.79 -14.29
C THR A 92 10.44 15.25 -15.37
N GLY A 93 10.32 13.93 -15.53
CA GLY A 93 9.40 13.34 -16.51
C GLY A 93 9.79 11.95 -17.01
N VAL A 94 9.00 11.48 -17.96
CA VAL A 94 9.16 10.19 -18.66
C VAL A 94 9.62 10.43 -20.09
N THR A 95 10.73 9.85 -20.51
CA THR A 95 11.32 10.02 -21.84
C THR A 95 11.12 8.82 -22.75
N ALA A 96 10.90 7.62 -22.21
CA ALA A 96 10.58 6.42 -22.98
C ALA A 96 9.74 5.44 -22.16
N ILE A 97 8.89 4.69 -22.83
CA ILE A 97 8.06 3.62 -22.25
C ILE A 97 8.13 2.40 -23.16
N MET A 98 8.34 1.23 -22.56
CA MET A 98 8.27 -0.06 -23.23
C MET A 98 7.31 -0.96 -22.43
N ASN A 99 6.14 -1.24 -22.96
CA ASN A 99 5.23 -2.21 -22.37
C ASN A 99 5.79 -3.63 -22.52
N VAL A 100 5.58 -4.48 -21.51
CA VAL A 100 5.83 -5.91 -21.67
C VAL A 100 4.76 -6.55 -22.53
N THR A 101 5.03 -7.74 -23.09
CA THR A 101 4.00 -8.48 -23.82
C THR A 101 3.01 -9.15 -22.85
N PRO A 102 1.74 -9.37 -23.27
CA PRO A 102 0.75 -10.12 -22.48
C PRO A 102 1.28 -11.47 -21.98
N ASP A 103 1.99 -12.21 -22.83
CA ASP A 103 2.58 -13.51 -22.45
C ASP A 103 3.62 -13.39 -21.33
N VAL A 104 4.49 -12.39 -21.39
CA VAL A 104 5.51 -12.16 -20.37
C VAL A 104 4.86 -11.73 -19.05
N LEU A 105 3.84 -10.86 -19.09
CA LEU A 105 3.13 -10.47 -17.88
C LEU A 105 2.39 -11.65 -17.26
N GLY A 106 1.69 -12.44 -18.07
CA GLY A 106 1.04 -13.66 -17.60
C GLY A 106 2.02 -14.64 -16.96
N ALA A 107 3.19 -14.86 -17.58
CA ALA A 107 4.24 -15.72 -17.05
C ALA A 107 4.83 -15.21 -15.71
N GLN A 108 5.01 -13.89 -15.55
CA GLN A 108 5.46 -13.30 -14.28
C GLN A 108 4.45 -13.58 -13.15
N ILE A 109 3.15 -13.35 -13.41
CA ILE A 109 2.09 -13.60 -12.43
C ILE A 109 2.00 -15.09 -12.12
N ASP A 110 2.02 -15.96 -13.14
CA ASP A 110 1.98 -17.42 -12.97
C ASP A 110 3.15 -17.92 -12.13
N ALA A 111 4.38 -17.44 -12.39
CA ALA A 111 5.57 -17.82 -11.65
C ALA A 111 5.45 -17.50 -10.15
N VAL A 112 4.91 -16.33 -9.81
CA VAL A 112 4.71 -15.93 -8.41
C VAL A 112 3.62 -16.75 -7.75
N PHE A 113 2.45 -16.89 -8.37
CA PHE A 113 1.31 -17.57 -7.75
C PHE A 113 1.51 -19.09 -7.59
N THR A 114 2.34 -19.71 -8.42
CA THR A 114 2.60 -21.15 -8.38
C THR A 114 3.69 -21.56 -7.38
N ASP A 115 4.49 -20.61 -6.88
CA ASP A 115 5.58 -20.85 -5.94
C ASP A 115 5.38 -20.08 -4.62
N ILE A 116 5.47 -18.75 -4.66
CA ILE A 116 5.31 -17.90 -3.47
C ILE A 116 3.95 -17.18 -3.55
N ARG A 117 2.88 -17.90 -3.23
CA ARG A 117 1.52 -17.37 -3.34
C ARG A 117 1.32 -16.09 -2.52
N PRO A 118 0.99 -14.93 -3.14
CA PRO A 118 0.78 -13.70 -2.42
C PRO A 118 -0.50 -13.72 -1.58
N LYS A 119 -0.47 -13.07 -0.42
CA LYS A 119 -1.62 -12.84 0.47
C LYS A 119 -2.37 -11.55 0.17
N ALA A 120 -1.76 -10.65 -0.58
CA ALA A 120 -2.39 -9.48 -1.15
C ALA A 120 -1.74 -9.13 -2.47
N VAL A 121 -2.49 -8.44 -3.33
CA VAL A 121 -2.01 -7.93 -4.61
C VAL A 121 -2.28 -6.44 -4.68
N LYS A 122 -1.26 -5.63 -4.99
CA LYS A 122 -1.44 -4.22 -5.35
C LYS A 122 -1.37 -4.10 -6.86
N ILE A 123 -2.32 -3.42 -7.48
CA ILE A 123 -2.28 -3.06 -8.90
C ILE A 123 -2.08 -1.56 -8.98
N GLY A 124 -1.03 -1.14 -9.72
CA GLY A 124 -0.76 0.26 -10.01
C GLY A 124 -1.08 0.60 -11.46
N MET A 125 -0.20 1.40 -12.09
CA MET A 125 -0.39 1.82 -13.47
C MET A 125 -0.36 0.64 -14.45
N VAL A 126 -1.46 0.45 -15.16
CA VAL A 126 -1.61 -0.44 -16.31
C VAL A 126 -2.41 0.29 -17.35
N SER A 127 -1.81 0.59 -18.50
CA SER A 127 -2.41 1.48 -19.53
C SER A 127 -2.86 0.75 -20.81
N VAL A 128 -2.58 -0.54 -20.93
CA VAL A 128 -2.83 -1.34 -22.15
C VAL A 128 -3.96 -2.34 -21.86
N PRO A 129 -5.07 -2.31 -22.64
CA PRO A 129 -6.22 -3.20 -22.42
C PRO A 129 -5.87 -4.69 -22.35
N GLU A 130 -4.99 -5.17 -23.24
CA GLU A 130 -4.58 -6.56 -23.29
C GLU A 130 -3.81 -7.00 -22.03
N LEU A 131 -3.04 -6.08 -21.39
CA LEU A 131 -2.38 -6.36 -20.13
C LEU A 131 -3.38 -6.39 -18.97
N ILE A 132 -4.40 -5.51 -19.00
CA ILE A 132 -5.49 -5.52 -18.00
C ILE A 132 -6.25 -6.86 -18.09
N ASP A 133 -6.53 -7.35 -19.29
CA ASP A 133 -7.19 -8.63 -19.52
C ASP A 133 -6.40 -9.80 -18.93
N VAL A 134 -5.10 -9.84 -19.16
CA VAL A 134 -4.21 -10.86 -18.61
C VAL A 134 -4.20 -10.81 -17.07
N ILE A 135 -4.11 -9.63 -16.48
CA ILE A 135 -4.14 -9.48 -15.02
C ILE A 135 -5.46 -10.03 -14.47
N ALA A 136 -6.60 -9.62 -15.05
CA ALA A 136 -7.92 -10.05 -14.58
C ALA A 136 -8.08 -11.57 -14.70
N ASP A 137 -7.68 -12.18 -15.84
CA ASP A 137 -7.71 -13.63 -16.02
C ASP A 137 -6.88 -14.37 -14.96
N ARG A 138 -5.66 -13.91 -14.71
CA ARG A 138 -4.77 -14.56 -13.73
C ARG A 138 -5.26 -14.39 -12.30
N LEU A 139 -5.72 -13.20 -11.91
CA LEU A 139 -6.26 -12.97 -10.57
C LEU A 139 -7.51 -13.82 -10.31
N ALA A 140 -8.41 -13.92 -11.28
CA ALA A 140 -9.57 -14.79 -11.20
C ALA A 140 -9.18 -16.27 -11.14
N ARG A 141 -8.28 -16.73 -12.02
CA ARG A 141 -7.79 -18.12 -12.05
C ARG A 141 -7.17 -18.58 -10.74
N TYR A 142 -6.40 -17.71 -10.11
CA TYR A 142 -5.73 -18.03 -8.84
C TYR A 142 -6.57 -17.68 -7.61
N ASN A 143 -7.80 -17.17 -7.76
CA ASN A 143 -8.61 -16.64 -6.67
C ASN A 143 -7.76 -15.72 -5.78
N ALA A 144 -7.21 -14.67 -6.38
CA ALA A 144 -6.36 -13.72 -5.68
C ALA A 144 -7.12 -13.00 -4.57
N GLU A 145 -6.52 -12.92 -3.39
CA GLU A 145 -7.11 -12.30 -2.21
C GLU A 145 -6.56 -10.88 -2.02
N ASN A 146 -7.32 -10.03 -1.31
CA ASN A 146 -6.90 -8.70 -0.87
C ASN A 146 -6.30 -7.85 -2.00
N VAL A 147 -7.01 -7.77 -3.13
CA VAL A 147 -6.59 -6.95 -4.28
C VAL A 147 -6.85 -5.47 -3.99
N VAL A 148 -5.81 -4.66 -3.98
CA VAL A 148 -5.86 -3.19 -3.88
C VAL A 148 -5.50 -2.61 -5.23
N LEU A 149 -6.42 -1.87 -5.85
CA LEU A 149 -6.20 -1.26 -7.14
C LEU A 149 -6.15 0.26 -7.02
N ASP A 150 -5.03 0.85 -7.41
CA ASP A 150 -4.88 2.29 -7.58
C ASP A 150 -5.16 2.64 -9.05
N PRO A 151 -6.32 3.23 -9.38
CA PRO A 151 -6.74 3.44 -10.76
C PRO A 151 -6.05 4.66 -11.36
N VAL A 152 -4.74 4.56 -11.59
CA VAL A 152 -3.90 5.65 -12.08
C VAL A 152 -4.31 6.02 -13.50
N MET A 153 -5.06 7.11 -13.65
CA MET A 153 -5.57 7.59 -14.95
C MET A 153 -4.82 8.80 -15.47
N VAL A 154 -4.28 9.62 -14.57
CA VAL A 154 -3.63 10.89 -14.88
C VAL A 154 -2.32 10.98 -14.14
N ALA A 155 -1.25 11.39 -14.82
CA ALA A 155 0.03 11.67 -14.18
C ALA A 155 -0.05 12.90 -13.29
N THR A 156 0.87 13.04 -12.34
CA THR A 156 1.02 14.26 -11.52
C THR A 156 1.20 15.53 -12.39
N SER A 157 1.74 15.38 -13.59
CA SER A 157 1.85 16.45 -14.60
C SER A 157 0.54 16.82 -15.31
N GLY A 158 -0.58 16.12 -15.04
CA GLY A 158 -1.86 16.29 -15.72
C GLY A 158 -2.00 15.52 -17.03
N ALA A 159 -0.99 14.79 -17.48
CA ALA A 159 -1.07 13.99 -18.71
C ALA A 159 -1.96 12.76 -18.52
N LYS A 160 -2.88 12.50 -19.44
CA LYS A 160 -3.70 11.27 -19.47
C LYS A 160 -2.79 10.06 -19.70
N LEU A 161 -2.80 9.11 -18.79
CA LEU A 161 -1.94 7.92 -18.80
C LEU A 161 -2.64 6.67 -19.36
N ILE A 162 -3.95 6.71 -19.51
CA ILE A 162 -4.76 5.55 -19.89
C ILE A 162 -5.78 5.97 -20.97
N SER A 163 -6.04 5.12 -21.95
CA SER A 163 -7.09 5.33 -22.96
C SER A 163 -8.48 5.04 -22.39
N ASP A 164 -9.53 5.54 -23.04
CA ASP A 164 -10.90 5.29 -22.61
C ASP A 164 -11.25 3.80 -22.69
N ASP A 165 -10.78 3.09 -23.72
CA ASP A 165 -10.95 1.64 -23.87
C ASP A 165 -10.29 0.89 -22.69
N ALA A 166 -9.10 1.30 -22.27
CA ALA A 166 -8.43 0.67 -21.13
C ALA A 166 -9.13 0.97 -19.80
N VAL A 167 -9.76 2.15 -19.65
CA VAL A 167 -10.62 2.45 -18.49
C VAL A 167 -11.83 1.53 -18.47
N GLU A 168 -12.48 1.32 -19.61
CA GLU A 168 -13.63 0.42 -19.72
C GLU A 168 -13.26 -1.01 -19.33
N VAL A 169 -12.15 -1.54 -19.86
CA VAL A 169 -11.67 -2.88 -19.53
C VAL A 169 -11.29 -2.99 -18.05
N MET A 170 -10.59 -1.98 -17.49
CA MET A 170 -10.19 -1.96 -16.09
C MET A 170 -11.41 -1.96 -15.16
N THR A 171 -12.38 -1.10 -15.42
CA THR A 171 -13.59 -0.99 -14.60
C THR A 171 -14.49 -2.20 -14.72
N GLY A 172 -14.57 -2.82 -15.90
CA GLY A 172 -15.38 -4.02 -16.14
C GLY A 172 -14.76 -5.31 -15.62
N LYS A 173 -13.42 -5.44 -15.58
CA LYS A 173 -12.74 -6.70 -15.29
C LYS A 173 -11.94 -6.69 -13.98
N LEU A 174 -11.26 -5.59 -13.63
CA LEU A 174 -10.43 -5.53 -12.42
C LEU A 174 -11.19 -5.01 -11.21
N PHE A 175 -12.09 -4.03 -11.35
CA PHE A 175 -12.83 -3.48 -10.22
C PHE A 175 -13.66 -4.56 -9.49
N PRO A 176 -14.37 -5.48 -10.17
CA PRO A 176 -15.10 -6.55 -9.50
C PRO A 176 -14.20 -7.54 -8.74
N LEU A 177 -12.90 -7.60 -9.04
CA LEU A 177 -11.91 -8.44 -8.35
C LEU A 177 -11.23 -7.69 -7.19
N ALA A 178 -11.37 -6.37 -7.15
CA ALA A 178 -10.73 -5.56 -6.13
C ALA A 178 -11.50 -5.63 -4.80
N LYS A 179 -10.76 -5.78 -3.72
CA LYS A 179 -11.29 -5.57 -2.36
C LYS A 179 -11.42 -4.08 -2.06
N LEU A 180 -10.48 -3.29 -2.59
CA LEU A 180 -10.43 -1.84 -2.40
C LEU A 180 -9.86 -1.17 -3.65
N ILE A 181 -10.49 -0.09 -4.08
CA ILE A 181 -9.90 0.84 -5.05
C ILE A 181 -9.59 2.18 -4.38
N THR A 182 -8.54 2.88 -4.87
CA THR A 182 -8.03 4.10 -4.22
C THR A 182 -7.99 5.30 -5.18
N PRO A 183 -9.12 5.73 -5.78
CA PRO A 183 -9.14 6.87 -6.68
C PRO A 183 -8.89 8.18 -5.93
N ASN A 184 -8.18 9.12 -6.58
CA ASN A 184 -8.17 10.52 -6.17
C ASN A 184 -9.44 11.25 -6.67
N ILE A 185 -9.64 12.53 -6.32
CA ILE A 185 -10.83 13.29 -6.73
C ILE A 185 -10.99 13.35 -8.25
N PRO A 186 -9.98 13.73 -9.06
CA PRO A 186 -10.10 13.70 -10.52
C PRO A 186 -10.44 12.33 -11.10
N GLU A 187 -9.87 11.26 -10.56
CA GLU A 187 -10.17 9.88 -10.95
C GLU A 187 -11.60 9.50 -10.56
N THR A 188 -12.06 9.92 -9.38
CA THR A 188 -13.44 9.72 -8.92
C THR A 188 -14.45 10.42 -9.83
N GLU A 189 -14.17 11.66 -10.22
CA GLU A 189 -14.98 12.42 -11.19
C GLU A 189 -15.02 11.72 -12.55
N ALA A 190 -13.88 11.24 -13.06
CA ALA A 190 -13.80 10.51 -14.31
C ALA A 190 -14.59 9.19 -14.28
N LEU A 191 -14.57 8.46 -13.18
CA LEU A 191 -15.29 7.19 -13.02
C LEU A 191 -16.81 7.34 -12.88
N THR A 192 -17.27 8.46 -12.34
CA THR A 192 -18.68 8.66 -11.99
C THR A 192 -19.41 9.68 -12.84
N GLY A 193 -18.69 10.64 -13.43
CA GLY A 193 -19.26 11.83 -14.06
C GLY A 193 -19.77 12.86 -13.03
N ILE A 194 -19.60 12.64 -11.72
CA ILE A 194 -20.03 13.53 -10.65
C ILE A 194 -18.90 14.52 -10.36
N SER A 195 -19.20 15.82 -10.42
CA SER A 195 -18.23 16.85 -9.99
C SER A 195 -18.16 16.87 -8.47
N VAL A 196 -16.97 16.67 -7.92
CA VAL A 196 -16.74 16.55 -6.48
C VAL A 196 -16.24 17.87 -5.91
N LYS A 197 -17.14 18.65 -5.30
CA LYS A 197 -16.87 19.97 -4.71
C LYS A 197 -17.13 20.04 -3.21
N SER A 198 -17.71 19.00 -2.64
CA SER A 198 -18.08 18.93 -1.23
C SER A 198 -17.90 17.53 -0.67
N VAL A 199 -17.94 17.40 0.65
CA VAL A 199 -17.99 16.12 1.37
C VAL A 199 -19.16 15.26 0.88
N ALA A 200 -20.33 15.84 0.68
CA ALA A 200 -21.50 15.11 0.20
C ALA A 200 -21.30 14.57 -1.23
N ASP A 201 -20.59 15.29 -2.09
CA ASP A 201 -20.28 14.82 -3.43
C ASP A 201 -19.30 13.64 -3.38
N MET A 202 -18.29 13.68 -2.50
CA MET A 202 -17.37 12.54 -2.28
C MET A 202 -18.14 11.29 -1.85
N GLU A 203 -19.04 11.42 -0.89
CA GLU A 203 -19.88 10.32 -0.40
C GLU A 203 -20.76 9.74 -1.51
N ASN A 204 -21.43 10.62 -2.26
CA ASN A 204 -22.28 10.22 -3.38
C ASN A 204 -21.49 9.49 -4.47
N ALA A 205 -20.33 10.01 -4.83
CA ALA A 205 -19.45 9.41 -5.84
C ALA A 205 -18.95 8.04 -5.40
N ALA A 206 -18.51 7.88 -4.15
CA ALA A 206 -18.08 6.59 -3.62
C ALA A 206 -19.22 5.55 -3.59
N ARG A 207 -20.42 5.95 -3.18
CA ARG A 207 -21.63 5.09 -3.23
C ARG A 207 -21.96 4.68 -4.66
N CYS A 208 -21.82 5.61 -5.63
CA CYS A 208 -22.03 5.32 -7.05
C CYS A 208 -21.04 4.25 -7.55
N ILE A 209 -19.75 4.40 -7.23
CA ILE A 209 -18.71 3.43 -7.60
C ILE A 209 -18.99 2.06 -6.96
N TYR A 210 -19.25 2.04 -5.65
CA TYR A 210 -19.57 0.78 -4.94
C TYR A 210 -20.81 0.10 -5.52
N GLY A 211 -21.89 0.84 -5.76
CA GLY A 211 -23.13 0.29 -6.33
C GLY A 211 -22.95 -0.29 -7.72
N LYS A 212 -21.98 0.24 -8.49
CA LYS A 212 -21.68 -0.24 -9.84
C LYS A 212 -20.73 -1.43 -9.89
N TYR A 213 -19.74 -1.49 -8.99
CA TYR A 213 -18.64 -2.44 -9.08
C TYR A 213 -18.51 -3.39 -7.87
N GLY A 214 -19.16 -3.10 -6.75
CA GLY A 214 -19.19 -3.96 -5.56
C GLY A 214 -17.89 -3.98 -4.74
N CYS A 215 -16.94 -3.09 -5.00
CA CYS A 215 -15.68 -2.99 -4.25
C CYS A 215 -15.68 -1.80 -3.30
N ALA A 216 -14.97 -1.88 -2.17
CA ALA A 216 -14.77 -0.74 -1.29
C ALA A 216 -13.99 0.38 -2.01
N VAL A 217 -14.24 1.63 -1.61
CA VAL A 217 -13.69 2.81 -2.28
C VAL A 217 -13.04 3.73 -1.26
N LEU A 218 -11.75 3.99 -1.43
CA LEU A 218 -11.03 5.05 -0.70
C LEU A 218 -10.87 6.26 -1.64
N VAL A 219 -11.72 7.24 -1.50
CA VAL A 219 -11.56 8.53 -2.21
C VAL A 219 -10.47 9.33 -1.52
N LYS A 220 -9.34 9.53 -2.23
CA LYS A 220 -8.19 10.29 -1.73
C LYS A 220 -8.48 11.79 -1.81
N GLY A 221 -8.39 12.49 -0.68
CA GLY A 221 -8.47 13.94 -0.58
C GLY A 221 -7.18 14.65 -1.06
N GLY A 222 -6.98 15.88 -0.62
CA GLY A 222 -5.74 16.64 -0.90
C GLY A 222 -5.78 17.49 -2.16
N HIS A 223 -6.87 17.48 -2.94
CA HIS A 223 -7.04 18.27 -4.16
C HIS A 223 -8.00 19.46 -3.96
N SER A 224 -7.91 20.18 -2.85
CA SER A 224 -8.58 21.48 -2.61
C SER A 224 -9.89 21.52 -1.82
N ILE A 225 -10.51 20.42 -1.41
CA ILE A 225 -11.82 20.51 -0.75
C ILE A 225 -11.71 20.54 0.78
N ASN A 226 -10.85 19.76 1.38
CA ASN A 226 -10.59 19.71 2.82
C ASN A 226 -9.21 19.10 3.05
N ASP A 227 -8.21 19.80 3.45
CA ASP A 227 -6.90 19.27 3.86
C ASP A 227 -6.55 17.91 3.20
N ALA A 228 -5.74 17.07 3.80
CA ALA A 228 -5.41 15.73 3.29
C ALA A 228 -6.36 14.64 3.83
N ASN A 229 -7.67 14.91 3.93
CA ASN A 229 -8.64 13.94 4.45
C ASN A 229 -9.08 12.97 3.36
N ASP A 230 -8.99 11.67 3.65
CA ASP A 230 -9.45 10.59 2.78
C ASP A 230 -10.75 9.99 3.33
N MET A 231 -11.61 9.50 2.43
CA MET A 231 -12.89 8.93 2.80
C MET A 231 -13.01 7.51 2.25
N LEU A 232 -13.21 6.55 3.15
CA LEU A 232 -13.51 5.15 2.82
C LEU A 232 -15.01 4.92 2.88
N PHE A 233 -15.55 4.28 1.83
CA PHE A 233 -16.85 3.65 1.84
C PHE A 233 -16.68 2.14 1.62
N ASP A 234 -17.06 1.32 2.59
CA ASP A 234 -16.91 -0.13 2.57
C ASP A 234 -18.15 -0.90 2.09
N GLY A 235 -19.20 -0.16 1.72
CA GLY A 235 -20.51 -0.67 1.32
C GLY A 235 -21.60 -0.48 2.37
N GLU A 236 -21.23 -0.31 3.62
CA GLU A 236 -22.14 -0.05 4.73
C GLU A 236 -21.82 1.28 5.41
N ASN A 237 -20.56 1.47 5.75
CA ASN A 237 -20.09 2.58 6.58
C ASN A 237 -19.20 3.54 5.79
N ILE A 238 -19.27 4.81 6.20
CA ILE A 238 -18.31 5.84 5.78
C ILE A 238 -17.35 6.10 6.94
N THR A 239 -16.05 5.98 6.63
CA THR A 239 -14.99 6.28 7.59
C THR A 239 -14.09 7.38 7.02
N TRP A 240 -13.88 8.45 7.80
CA TRP A 240 -13.00 9.55 7.45
C TRP A 240 -11.63 9.37 8.13
N PHE A 241 -10.58 9.55 7.36
CA PHE A 241 -9.21 9.56 7.84
C PHE A 241 -8.65 10.97 7.71
N SER A 242 -8.59 11.67 8.82
CA SER A 242 -8.01 13.02 8.87
C SER A 242 -6.50 12.97 8.61
N GLY A 243 -5.99 13.98 7.92
CA GLY A 243 -4.57 14.17 7.70
C GLY A 243 -4.26 15.65 7.56
N GLU A 244 -3.21 16.09 8.22
CA GLU A 244 -2.67 17.43 7.98
C GLU A 244 -1.94 17.45 6.64
N ARG A 245 -2.09 18.54 5.90
CA ARG A 245 -1.34 18.75 4.67
C ARG A 245 0.12 19.04 5.03
N ILE A 246 1.00 18.15 4.61
CA ILE A 246 2.45 18.34 4.75
C ILE A 246 2.91 19.13 3.53
N ASP A 247 3.49 20.31 3.78
CA ASP A 247 4.04 21.16 2.73
C ASP A 247 5.41 20.59 2.28
N ASN A 248 5.34 19.60 1.39
CA ASN A 248 6.50 18.97 0.78
C ASN A 248 6.33 19.02 -0.74
N PRO A 249 7.26 19.65 -1.49
CA PRO A 249 7.23 19.68 -2.95
C PRO A 249 7.46 18.30 -3.58
N ASN A 250 8.06 17.38 -2.83
CA ASN A 250 8.42 16.04 -3.27
C ASN A 250 7.31 15.05 -2.94
N THR A 251 6.34 14.94 -3.84
CA THR A 251 5.13 14.10 -3.68
C THR A 251 5.04 12.96 -4.68
N HIS A 252 6.12 12.73 -5.45
CA HIS A 252 6.13 11.68 -6.47
C HIS A 252 6.03 10.29 -5.84
N GLY A 253 5.05 9.50 -6.30
CA GLY A 253 4.79 8.15 -5.80
C GLY A 253 3.90 8.07 -4.56
N THR A 254 3.29 9.16 -4.10
CA THR A 254 2.37 9.17 -2.94
C THR A 254 1.24 8.15 -3.09
N GLY A 255 0.57 8.07 -4.26
CA GLY A 255 -0.49 7.09 -4.53
C GLY A 255 0.01 5.65 -4.47
N CYS A 256 1.12 5.36 -5.14
CA CYS A 256 1.77 4.04 -5.11
C CYS A 256 2.14 3.63 -3.67
N THR A 257 2.71 4.54 -2.90
CA THR A 257 3.09 4.30 -1.50
C THR A 257 1.87 4.00 -0.64
N LEU A 258 0.80 4.80 -0.73
CA LEU A 258 -0.42 4.57 0.04
C LEU A 258 -1.04 3.21 -0.27
N SER A 259 -1.28 2.92 -1.55
CA SER A 259 -1.93 1.67 -1.98
C SER A 259 -1.09 0.42 -1.65
N SER A 260 0.24 0.51 -1.72
CA SER A 260 1.14 -0.58 -1.33
C SER A 260 1.21 -0.80 0.18
N ALA A 261 1.16 0.26 0.98
CA ALA A 261 1.06 0.16 2.44
C ALA A 261 -0.27 -0.48 2.86
N ILE A 262 -1.40 -0.10 2.21
CA ILE A 262 -2.71 -0.74 2.43
C ILE A 262 -2.64 -2.24 2.10
N ALA A 263 -2.11 -2.61 0.93
CA ALA A 263 -1.98 -4.01 0.53
C ALA A 263 -1.10 -4.80 1.51
N SER A 264 -0.03 -4.18 2.02
CA SER A 264 0.84 -4.78 3.04
C SER A 264 0.11 -5.05 4.35
N ASN A 265 -0.78 -4.15 4.77
CA ASN A 265 -1.55 -4.30 6.00
C ASN A 265 -2.67 -5.34 5.84
N LEU A 266 -3.38 -5.35 4.70
CA LEU A 266 -4.36 -6.38 4.38
C LEU A 266 -3.74 -7.79 4.34
N ALA A 267 -2.51 -7.92 3.81
CA ALA A 267 -1.78 -9.19 3.81
C ALA A 267 -1.47 -9.69 5.23
N LYS A 268 -1.31 -8.78 6.20
CA LYS A 268 -1.14 -9.08 7.64
C LYS A 268 -2.46 -9.27 8.38
N GLU A 269 -3.57 -9.42 7.64
CA GLU A 269 -4.91 -9.71 8.15
C GLU A 269 -5.58 -8.55 8.94
N TYR A 270 -5.09 -7.30 8.80
CA TYR A 270 -5.83 -6.15 9.29
C TYR A 270 -7.08 -5.92 8.43
N ASP A 271 -8.15 -5.42 9.02
CA ASP A 271 -9.32 -5.00 8.26
C ASP A 271 -9.02 -3.79 7.34
N VAL A 272 -9.96 -3.46 6.45
CA VAL A 272 -9.76 -2.39 5.46
C VAL A 272 -9.55 -1.03 6.14
N SER A 273 -10.33 -0.72 7.17
CA SER A 273 -10.25 0.57 7.88
C SER A 273 -8.92 0.75 8.61
N ASP A 274 -8.48 -0.28 9.34
CA ASP A 274 -7.19 -0.30 10.03
C ASP A 274 -6.02 -0.26 9.03
N SER A 275 -6.13 -1.01 7.93
CA SER A 275 -5.14 -1.00 6.85
C SER A 275 -4.94 0.39 6.24
N VAL A 276 -6.04 1.11 6.00
CA VAL A 276 -6.00 2.49 5.49
C VAL A 276 -5.41 3.45 6.53
N ARG A 277 -5.84 3.33 7.80
CA ARG A 277 -5.34 4.20 8.89
C ARG A 277 -3.83 4.08 9.06
N MET A 278 -3.31 2.85 9.11
CA MET A 278 -1.88 2.59 9.24
C MET A 278 -1.10 3.08 8.02
N ALA A 279 -1.63 2.85 6.81
CA ALA A 279 -1.01 3.32 5.57
C ALA A 279 -0.95 4.85 5.51
N LYS A 280 -2.00 5.54 5.99
CA LYS A 280 -2.02 7.00 6.06
C LYS A 280 -0.99 7.55 7.06
N GLN A 281 -0.82 6.90 8.20
CA GLN A 281 0.24 7.25 9.16
C GLN A 281 1.64 7.07 8.55
N TYR A 282 1.86 5.94 7.88
CA TYR A 282 3.12 5.65 7.22
C TYR A 282 3.47 6.69 6.13
N ILE A 283 2.51 7.01 5.24
CA ILE A 283 2.79 7.98 4.17
C ILE A 283 3.02 9.39 4.71
N SER A 284 2.32 9.79 5.79
CA SER A 284 2.56 11.07 6.45
C SER A 284 3.97 11.15 7.02
N GLY A 285 4.48 10.08 7.63
CA GLY A 285 5.88 10.00 8.08
C GLY A 285 6.88 10.07 6.93
N ALA A 286 6.62 9.37 5.83
CA ALA A 286 7.48 9.39 4.64
C ALA A 286 7.54 10.77 3.96
N LEU A 287 6.42 11.52 3.96
CA LEU A 287 6.35 12.90 3.50
C LEU A 287 7.06 13.87 4.45
N ALA A 288 6.84 13.72 5.77
CA ALA A 288 7.44 14.58 6.80
C ALA A 288 8.96 14.43 6.89
N ALA A 289 9.53 13.35 6.38
CA ALA A 289 10.98 13.14 6.31
C ALA A 289 11.70 14.04 5.31
N MET A 290 10.98 14.79 4.48
CA MET A 290 11.49 15.86 3.59
C MET A 290 12.69 15.43 2.73
N LEU A 291 12.66 14.20 2.17
CA LEU A 291 13.71 13.75 1.26
C LEU A 291 13.76 14.65 0.03
N ASP A 292 14.92 15.19 -0.27
CA ASP A 292 15.13 16.11 -1.40
C ASP A 292 16.12 15.50 -2.39
N LEU A 293 15.60 14.89 -3.45
CA LEU A 293 16.39 14.26 -4.51
C LEU A 293 15.83 14.63 -5.89
N GLY A 294 16.71 15.03 -6.77
CA GLY A 294 16.37 15.38 -8.15
C GLY A 294 16.04 16.87 -8.32
N SER A 295 15.64 17.24 -9.54
CA SER A 295 15.36 18.64 -9.90
C SER A 295 13.88 18.94 -10.11
N GLY A 296 13.03 17.92 -10.08
CA GLY A 296 11.58 18.01 -10.22
C GLY A 296 10.86 17.57 -8.95
N SER A 297 9.65 17.01 -9.08
CA SER A 297 8.95 16.40 -7.94
C SER A 297 9.70 15.14 -7.50
N GLY A 298 10.40 15.23 -6.37
CA GLY A 298 11.25 14.16 -5.84
C GLY A 298 10.46 13.01 -5.17
N PRO A 299 11.16 11.90 -4.85
CA PRO A 299 10.55 10.73 -4.21
C PRO A 299 10.33 10.93 -2.71
N LEU A 300 9.49 10.09 -2.14
CA LEU A 300 9.32 9.98 -0.68
C LEU A 300 10.47 9.21 -0.04
N ASN A 301 10.71 9.47 1.25
CA ASN A 301 11.60 8.63 2.06
C ASN A 301 10.87 7.41 2.58
N HIS A 302 10.79 6.35 1.78
CA HIS A 302 10.11 5.11 2.18
C HIS A 302 10.75 4.40 3.39
N GLY A 303 12.02 4.71 3.68
CA GLY A 303 12.77 4.12 4.79
C GLY A 303 12.88 4.99 6.03
N PHE A 304 12.06 6.04 6.17
CA PHE A 304 12.20 7.07 7.21
C PHE A 304 12.21 6.53 8.65
N ASP A 305 11.61 5.38 8.88
CA ASP A 305 11.42 4.75 10.19
C ASP A 305 12.20 3.41 10.31
N ILE A 306 12.89 2.99 9.24
CA ILE A 306 13.73 1.79 9.28
C ILE A 306 14.99 2.07 10.08
N ARG A 307 15.14 1.36 11.23
CA ARG A 307 16.36 1.41 12.05
C ARG A 307 17.24 0.22 11.72
N SER A 308 18.44 0.47 11.28
CA SER A 308 19.43 -0.56 10.95
C SER A 308 20.82 -0.12 11.38
N ARG A 309 21.64 -1.05 11.89
CA ARG A 309 23.07 -0.81 12.18
C ARG A 309 23.89 -0.47 10.93
N TYR A 310 23.32 -0.62 9.75
CA TYR A 310 23.95 -0.27 8.47
C TYR A 310 23.51 1.10 7.96
N MET A 311 22.59 1.77 8.63
CA MET A 311 22.24 3.17 8.35
C MET A 311 23.10 4.07 9.24
N LEU A 312 23.80 5.03 8.62
CA LEU A 312 24.64 6.01 9.31
C LEU A 312 23.79 7.02 10.07
#